data_251976bc05ad2b27c78531a014390cb3
#
_entry.id   251976bc05ad2b27c78531a014390cb3
#
_cell.length_a   1.000
_cell.length_b   1.000
_cell.length_c   1.000
_cell.angle_alpha   90.00
_cell.angle_beta   90.00
_cell.angle_gamma   90.00
#
_symmetry.space_group_name_H-M   'P 1'
#
loop_
_entity.id
_entity.type
_entity.pdbx_description
1 polymer ?
#
loop_
_entity_poly.entity_id
_entity_poly.type
_entity_poly.pdbx_seq_one_letter_code
_entity_poly.pdbx_strand_id
1 'polypeptide(L)'
;MRQKEEIMTEEQKKIKRYVNALELRLKLPLKLKVRINEDIGTEIHLRMETGESVDEILEEMGSPEAVAERFHEEYAEYVVKKSPIRFLFLGLAAFIIIAAVLFGIVFAQSHQTEPSISIIGGADGPTSIFIAGKTENETNRNVWNTYWMSVVGLFLGCIAAYLMASYGKRGDRKQYMKCILLSAAGLILSFIPFFIPDGHVVQWSFGVGMTGITVAPGVILNLVVLVMAWIRMRKKRGDDIR
;
A
#
# COMPACT_ATOMS: atom_id res chain seq x y z
N MET A 1 9.64 -14.30 -34.63
CA MET A 1 8.48 -13.74 -35.35
C MET A 1 8.43 -12.24 -35.06
N ARG A 2 8.87 -11.40 -35.99
CA ARG A 2 8.77 -9.93 -35.88
C ARG A 2 7.28 -9.59 -36.07
N GLN A 3 6.65 -9.03 -35.02
CA GLN A 3 5.34 -8.37 -35.18
C GLN A 3 5.52 -7.25 -36.20
N LYS A 4 4.75 -7.29 -37.28
CA LYS A 4 4.56 -6.16 -38.20
C LYS A 4 4.06 -4.99 -37.34
N GLU A 5 4.85 -3.97 -37.14
CA GLU A 5 4.35 -2.64 -36.80
C GLU A 5 3.51 -2.19 -37.98
N GLU A 6 2.21 -2.35 -37.86
CA GLU A 6 1.26 -1.74 -38.77
C GLU A 6 1.45 -0.23 -38.64
N ILE A 7 1.91 0.41 -39.72
CA ILE A 7 2.06 1.87 -39.80
C ILE A 7 0.64 2.43 -39.73
N MET A 8 0.24 2.87 -38.52
CA MET A 8 -1.07 3.50 -38.33
C MET A 8 -1.19 4.76 -39.19
N THR A 9 -2.31 4.91 -39.89
CA THR A 9 -2.63 6.12 -40.64
C THR A 9 -2.78 7.31 -39.69
N GLU A 10 -2.63 8.52 -40.19
CA GLU A 10 -2.80 9.74 -39.35
C GLU A 10 -4.20 9.83 -38.75
N GLU A 11 -5.21 9.37 -39.45
CA GLU A 11 -6.59 9.27 -38.95
C GLU A 11 -6.71 8.31 -37.80
N GLN A 12 -6.14 7.11 -37.91
CA GLN A 12 -6.12 6.15 -36.80
C GLN A 12 -5.38 6.69 -35.58
N LYS A 13 -4.34 7.48 -35.77
CA LYS A 13 -3.63 8.15 -34.66
C LYS A 13 -4.51 9.20 -33.98
N LYS A 14 -5.30 9.97 -34.74
CA LYS A 14 -6.23 10.96 -34.19
C LYS A 14 -7.31 10.27 -33.34
N ILE A 15 -7.96 9.25 -33.89
CA ILE A 15 -8.97 8.44 -33.18
C ILE A 15 -8.39 7.86 -31.89
N LYS A 16 -7.22 7.24 -31.96
CA LYS A 16 -6.57 6.65 -30.78
C LYS A 16 -6.25 7.69 -29.72
N ARG A 17 -5.78 8.88 -30.11
CA ARG A 17 -5.53 9.98 -29.17
C ARG A 17 -6.81 10.44 -28.49
N TYR A 18 -7.91 10.57 -29.23
CA TYR A 18 -9.21 10.96 -28.69
C TYR A 18 -9.74 9.92 -27.69
N VAL A 19 -9.77 8.64 -28.08
CA VAL A 19 -10.24 7.53 -27.22
C VAL A 19 -9.37 7.42 -25.95
N ASN A 20 -8.04 7.52 -26.08
CA ASN A 20 -7.15 7.51 -24.92
C ASN A 20 -7.40 8.70 -23.99
N ALA A 21 -7.61 9.90 -24.55
CA ALA A 21 -7.92 11.09 -23.78
C ALA A 21 -9.24 10.96 -23.03
N LEU A 22 -10.24 10.36 -23.65
CA LEU A 22 -11.52 10.04 -23.04
C LEU A 22 -11.37 8.99 -21.91
N GLU A 23 -10.66 7.90 -22.17
CA GLU A 23 -10.44 6.83 -21.18
C GLU A 23 -9.78 7.37 -19.89
N LEU A 24 -8.82 8.28 -20.01
CA LEU A 24 -8.16 8.92 -18.87
C LEU A 24 -9.12 9.75 -18.02
N ARG A 25 -10.14 10.36 -18.65
CA ARG A 25 -11.12 11.22 -17.97
C ARG A 25 -12.30 10.44 -17.39
N LEU A 26 -12.65 9.29 -17.97
CA LEU A 26 -13.72 8.45 -17.48
C LEU A 26 -13.40 7.91 -16.07
N LYS A 27 -14.18 8.31 -15.06
CA LYS A 27 -14.07 7.84 -13.66
C LYS A 27 -14.98 6.63 -13.40
N LEU A 28 -14.98 5.68 -14.33
CA LEU A 28 -15.83 4.48 -14.32
C LEU A 28 -15.00 3.21 -14.08
N PRO A 29 -15.64 2.10 -13.67
CA PRO A 29 -15.00 0.79 -13.57
C PRO A 29 -14.42 0.34 -14.92
N LEU A 30 -13.32 -0.43 -14.91
CA LEU A 30 -12.61 -0.85 -16.11
C LEU A 30 -13.53 -1.53 -17.15
N LYS A 31 -14.45 -2.38 -16.71
CA LYS A 31 -15.40 -3.06 -17.61
C LYS A 31 -16.27 -2.10 -18.42
N LEU A 32 -16.75 -1.03 -17.77
CA LEU A 32 -17.55 0.00 -18.43
C LEU A 32 -16.69 0.87 -19.34
N LYS A 33 -15.46 1.20 -18.95
CA LYS A 33 -14.53 1.94 -19.82
C LYS A 33 -14.25 1.20 -21.12
N VAL A 34 -13.96 -0.11 -21.03
CA VAL A 34 -13.69 -0.93 -22.22
C VAL A 34 -14.90 -0.91 -23.14
N ARG A 35 -16.12 -1.14 -22.60
CA ARG A 35 -17.35 -1.13 -23.39
C ARG A 35 -17.60 0.23 -24.05
N ILE A 36 -17.48 1.33 -23.29
CA ILE A 36 -17.65 2.70 -23.84
C ILE A 36 -16.63 2.97 -24.95
N ASN A 37 -15.38 2.55 -24.75
CA ASN A 37 -14.34 2.74 -25.77
C ASN A 37 -14.63 1.93 -27.04
N GLU A 38 -15.14 0.69 -26.90
CA GLU A 38 -15.57 -0.16 -28.01
C GLU A 38 -16.77 0.48 -28.74
N ASP A 39 -17.78 0.94 -28.01
CA ASP A 39 -18.99 1.55 -28.57
C ASP A 39 -18.61 2.83 -29.37
N ILE A 40 -17.77 3.71 -28.78
CA ILE A 40 -17.31 4.93 -29.46
C ILE A 40 -16.43 4.61 -30.66
N GLY A 41 -15.53 3.64 -30.53
CA GLY A 41 -14.69 3.21 -31.64
C GLY A 41 -15.52 2.70 -32.81
N THR A 42 -16.56 1.92 -32.54
CA THR A 42 -17.50 1.37 -33.52
C THR A 42 -18.30 2.50 -34.19
N GLU A 43 -18.80 3.46 -33.41
CA GLU A 43 -19.54 4.60 -33.93
C GLU A 43 -18.69 5.45 -34.90
N ILE A 44 -17.43 5.75 -34.51
CA ILE A 44 -16.51 6.48 -35.38
C ILE A 44 -16.28 5.71 -36.69
N HIS A 45 -16.06 4.40 -36.64
CA HIS A 45 -15.84 3.59 -37.84
C HIS A 45 -17.07 3.55 -38.75
N LEU A 46 -18.27 3.40 -38.18
CA LEU A 46 -19.51 3.42 -38.97
C LEU A 46 -19.71 4.74 -39.68
N ARG A 47 -19.44 5.87 -39.03
CA ARG A 47 -19.55 7.20 -39.63
C ARG A 47 -18.49 7.46 -40.71
N MET A 48 -17.29 6.93 -40.54
CA MET A 48 -16.27 6.95 -41.60
C MET A 48 -16.69 6.12 -42.82
N GLU A 49 -17.37 4.99 -42.64
CA GLU A 49 -17.89 4.18 -43.76
C GLU A 49 -19.01 4.92 -44.53
N THR A 50 -19.74 5.82 -43.90
CA THR A 50 -20.72 6.71 -44.54
C THR A 50 -20.10 7.89 -45.27
N GLY A 51 -18.77 8.04 -45.18
CA GLY A 51 -17.99 9.04 -45.94
C GLY A 51 -17.72 10.34 -45.15
N GLU A 52 -18.00 10.38 -43.86
CA GLU A 52 -17.67 11.52 -43.02
C GLU A 52 -16.15 11.56 -42.72
N SER A 53 -15.57 12.76 -42.62
CA SER A 53 -14.17 12.88 -42.22
C SER A 53 -13.97 12.70 -40.72
N VAL A 54 -12.81 12.15 -40.30
CA VAL A 54 -12.49 11.97 -38.90
C VAL A 54 -12.55 13.28 -38.12
N ASP A 55 -12.13 14.37 -38.71
CA ASP A 55 -12.11 15.68 -38.05
C ASP A 55 -13.54 16.21 -37.80
N GLU A 56 -14.47 16.05 -38.74
CA GLU A 56 -15.89 16.40 -38.57
C GLU A 56 -16.55 15.54 -37.49
N ILE A 57 -16.29 14.23 -37.50
CA ILE A 57 -16.83 13.29 -36.50
C ILE A 57 -16.39 13.71 -35.09
N LEU A 58 -15.08 13.95 -34.89
CA LEU A 58 -14.54 14.32 -33.58
C LEU A 58 -14.99 15.71 -33.12
N GLU A 59 -15.21 16.66 -34.05
CA GLU A 59 -15.75 17.98 -33.74
C GLU A 59 -17.20 17.91 -33.29
N GLU A 60 -18.04 17.11 -33.96
CA GLU A 60 -19.43 16.88 -33.60
C GLU A 60 -19.59 16.11 -32.28
N MET A 61 -18.77 15.11 -32.01
CA MET A 61 -18.74 14.38 -30.75
C MET A 61 -18.39 15.31 -29.57
N GLY A 62 -17.60 16.35 -29.84
CA GLY A 62 -17.15 17.31 -28.86
C GLY A 62 -15.86 16.90 -28.13
N SER A 63 -15.47 17.71 -27.14
CA SER A 63 -14.25 17.45 -26.39
C SER A 63 -14.33 16.16 -25.55
N PRO A 64 -13.22 15.42 -25.38
CA PRO A 64 -13.20 14.23 -24.53
C PRO A 64 -13.68 14.48 -23.09
N GLU A 65 -13.53 15.72 -22.57
CA GLU A 65 -14.09 16.13 -21.29
C GLU A 65 -15.60 16.14 -21.27
N ALA A 66 -16.21 16.80 -22.27
CA ALA A 66 -17.67 16.93 -22.36
C ALA A 66 -18.34 15.57 -22.54
N VAL A 67 -17.72 14.70 -23.36
CA VAL A 67 -18.19 13.31 -23.53
C VAL A 67 -18.05 12.53 -22.23
N ALA A 68 -16.93 12.64 -21.51
CA ALA A 68 -16.75 11.98 -20.23
C ALA A 68 -17.76 12.45 -19.18
N GLU A 69 -18.14 13.73 -19.14
CA GLU A 69 -19.14 14.26 -18.24
C GLU A 69 -20.52 13.68 -18.54
N ARG A 70 -20.95 13.61 -19.81
CA ARG A 70 -22.22 12.96 -20.21
C ARG A 70 -22.27 11.51 -19.73
N PHE A 71 -21.18 10.74 -19.90
CA PHE A 71 -21.11 9.38 -19.37
C PHE A 71 -21.09 9.33 -17.84
N HIS A 72 -20.53 10.32 -17.17
CA HIS A 72 -20.59 10.40 -15.70
C HIS A 72 -22.01 10.68 -15.20
N GLU A 73 -22.80 11.46 -15.92
CA GLU A 73 -24.21 11.71 -15.60
C GLU A 73 -25.06 10.46 -15.86
N GLU A 74 -24.90 9.84 -17.03
CA GLU A 74 -25.62 8.61 -17.40
C GLU A 74 -25.29 7.45 -16.46
N TYR A 75 -24.02 7.29 -16.11
CA TYR A 75 -23.54 6.23 -15.22
C TYR A 75 -23.20 6.77 -13.82
N ALA A 76 -23.94 7.75 -13.31
CA ALA A 76 -23.66 8.39 -12.02
C ALA A 76 -23.56 7.39 -10.87
N GLU A 77 -24.35 6.32 -10.92
CA GLU A 77 -24.31 5.22 -9.95
C GLU A 77 -22.97 4.48 -9.97
N TYR A 78 -22.28 4.43 -11.12
CA TYR A 78 -21.03 3.70 -11.32
C TYR A 78 -19.78 4.58 -11.21
N VAL A 79 -19.92 5.89 -11.01
CA VAL A 79 -18.78 6.78 -10.84
C VAL A 79 -17.97 6.41 -9.61
N VAL A 80 -16.69 6.11 -9.81
CA VAL A 80 -15.76 5.75 -8.74
C VAL A 80 -15.33 7.01 -7.98
N LYS A 81 -16.04 7.34 -6.89
CA LYS A 81 -15.61 8.38 -5.95
C LYS A 81 -14.47 7.85 -5.10
N LYS A 82 -13.25 8.31 -5.36
CA LYS A 82 -12.09 7.95 -4.54
C LYS A 82 -12.19 8.66 -3.19
N SER A 83 -12.24 7.89 -2.10
CA SER A 83 -12.34 8.45 -0.75
C SER A 83 -11.10 9.30 -0.40
N PRO A 84 -11.24 10.51 0.15
CA PRO A 84 -10.12 11.32 0.61
C PRO A 84 -9.37 10.67 1.79
N ILE A 85 -10.02 9.77 2.53
CA ILE A 85 -9.44 9.02 3.66
C ILE A 85 -8.15 8.27 3.25
N ARG A 86 -8.00 7.91 1.96
CA ARG A 86 -6.77 7.27 1.48
C ARG A 86 -5.50 8.10 1.74
N PHE A 87 -5.61 9.43 1.64
CA PHE A 87 -4.46 10.31 1.89
C PHE A 87 -4.06 10.34 3.37
N LEU A 88 -5.01 10.12 4.27
CA LEU A 88 -4.73 9.97 5.70
C LEU A 88 -3.84 8.74 5.96
N PHE A 89 -4.15 7.60 5.34
CA PHE A 89 -3.31 6.40 5.48
C PHE A 89 -1.94 6.57 4.82
N LEU A 90 -1.86 7.30 3.71
CA LEU A 90 -0.57 7.62 3.09
C LEU A 90 0.27 8.53 3.99
N GLY A 91 -0.33 9.58 4.57
CA GLY A 91 0.33 10.46 5.53
C GLY A 91 0.79 9.71 6.79
N LEU A 92 -0.04 8.80 7.31
CA LEU A 92 0.32 7.94 8.44
C LEU A 92 1.50 7.02 8.09
N ALA A 93 1.51 6.42 6.91
CA ALA A 93 2.62 5.59 6.46
C ALA A 93 3.94 6.38 6.36
N ALA A 94 3.89 7.60 5.80
CA ALA A 94 5.04 8.49 5.73
C ALA A 94 5.53 8.89 7.13
N PHE A 95 4.61 9.22 8.04
CA PHE A 95 4.94 9.54 9.44
C PHE A 95 5.64 8.37 10.15
N ILE A 96 5.15 7.13 9.94
CA ILE A 96 5.77 5.92 10.51
C ILE A 96 7.21 5.76 10.03
N ILE A 97 7.47 5.99 8.73
CA ILE A 97 8.84 5.91 8.19
C ILE A 97 9.75 6.94 8.85
N ILE A 98 9.30 8.20 8.94
CA ILE A 98 10.08 9.27 9.54
C ILE A 98 10.36 8.97 11.02
N ALA A 99 9.33 8.58 11.78
CA ALA A 99 9.48 8.23 13.19
C ALA A 99 10.42 7.03 13.38
N ALA A 100 10.34 6.01 12.53
CA ALA A 100 11.21 4.84 12.56
C ALA A 100 12.68 5.20 12.29
N VAL A 101 12.94 6.08 11.32
CA VAL A 101 14.30 6.56 11.02
C VAL A 101 14.86 7.37 12.17
N LEU A 102 14.09 8.34 12.72
CA LEU A 102 14.52 9.15 13.85
C LEU A 102 14.82 8.30 15.09
N PHE A 103 13.93 7.34 15.39
CA PHE A 103 14.16 6.41 16.49
C PHE A 103 15.42 5.55 16.25
N GLY A 104 15.63 5.10 15.02
CA GLY A 104 16.83 4.36 14.64
C GLY A 104 18.12 5.13 14.87
N ILE A 105 18.13 6.42 14.52
CA ILE A 105 19.30 7.30 14.75
C ILE A 105 19.56 7.47 16.26
N VAL A 106 18.52 7.80 17.04
CA VAL A 106 18.62 7.98 18.50
C VAL A 106 19.11 6.69 19.17
N PHE A 107 18.54 5.55 18.77
CA PHE A 107 18.93 4.24 19.29
C PHE A 107 20.39 3.92 18.96
N ALA A 108 20.85 4.16 17.74
CA ALA A 108 22.24 3.94 17.35
C ALA A 108 23.23 4.81 18.12
N GLN A 109 22.83 6.06 18.45
CA GLN A 109 23.65 6.97 19.23
C GLN A 109 23.71 6.57 20.72
N SER A 110 22.59 6.10 21.29
CA SER A 110 22.53 5.70 22.71
C SER A 110 23.33 4.42 23.02
N HIS A 111 23.69 3.65 21.99
CA HIS A 111 24.43 2.40 22.16
C HIS A 111 25.94 2.49 21.87
N GLN A 112 26.48 3.69 21.68
CA GLN A 112 27.92 3.91 21.70
C GLN A 112 28.41 3.97 23.16
N THR A 113 28.27 2.85 23.89
CA THR A 113 28.81 2.74 25.25
C THR A 113 30.27 2.37 25.15
N GLU A 114 31.12 3.29 25.59
CA GLU A 114 32.54 3.03 25.85
C GLU A 114 32.67 1.87 26.86
N PRO A 115 33.61 0.92 26.64
CA PRO A 115 33.87 -0.12 27.62
C PRO A 115 34.38 0.53 28.92
N SER A 116 33.57 0.44 29.98
CA SER A 116 33.99 0.95 31.29
C SER A 116 35.03 -0.03 31.91
N ILE A 117 36.26 0.40 31.96
CA ILE A 117 37.33 -0.33 32.65
C ILE A 117 37.33 0.17 34.11
N SER A 118 37.01 -0.74 35.03
CA SER A 118 37.11 -0.44 36.48
C SER A 118 38.38 -1.13 37.01
N ILE A 119 39.32 -0.36 37.50
CA ILE A 119 40.55 -0.86 38.15
C ILE A 119 40.29 -0.79 39.65
N ILE A 120 40.23 -1.94 40.31
CA ILE A 120 40.12 -2.06 41.75
C ILE A 120 41.43 -2.63 42.26
N GLY A 121 42.27 -1.81 42.88
CA GLY A 121 43.53 -2.23 43.49
C GLY A 121 44.18 -1.10 44.25
N GLY A 122 44.73 -1.39 45.43
CA GLY A 122 45.54 -0.49 46.24
C GLY A 122 47.02 -0.65 45.94
N ALA A 123 47.88 0.27 46.44
CA ALA A 123 49.28 0.42 46.11
C ALA A 123 50.18 -0.77 46.51
N ASP A 124 49.66 -1.71 47.32
CA ASP A 124 50.48 -2.78 47.92
C ASP A 124 49.87 -4.20 47.76
N GLY A 125 49.00 -4.48 46.80
CA GLY A 125 48.37 -5.77 46.63
C GLY A 125 48.21 -6.23 45.18
N PRO A 126 47.88 -7.51 44.89
CA PRO A 126 47.62 -7.99 43.55
C PRO A 126 46.43 -7.24 42.90
N THR A 127 46.72 -6.53 41.83
CA THR A 127 45.73 -5.74 41.09
C THR A 127 44.81 -6.68 40.31
N SER A 128 43.55 -6.69 40.65
CA SER A 128 42.51 -7.39 39.86
C SER A 128 41.93 -6.41 38.86
N ILE A 129 42.15 -6.66 37.58
CA ILE A 129 41.53 -5.91 36.48
C ILE A 129 40.22 -6.62 36.15
N PHE A 130 39.09 -6.02 36.51
CA PHE A 130 37.79 -6.47 36.04
C PHE A 130 37.42 -5.69 34.79
N ILE A 131 37.46 -6.36 33.65
CA ILE A 131 36.84 -5.85 32.43
C ILE A 131 35.36 -6.27 32.51
N ALA A 132 34.49 -5.37 32.92
CA ALA A 132 33.08 -5.56 32.83
C ALA A 132 32.68 -5.34 31.35
N GLY A 133 32.92 -6.36 30.56
CA GLY A 133 32.33 -6.45 29.22
C GLY A 133 30.86 -6.76 29.39
N LYS A 134 30.02 -5.76 29.18
CA LYS A 134 28.57 -5.97 29.17
C LYS A 134 28.23 -6.86 27.99
N THR A 135 27.72 -8.06 28.25
CA THR A 135 27.16 -8.96 27.25
C THR A 135 25.83 -8.36 26.74
N GLU A 136 25.90 -7.15 26.21
CA GLU A 136 24.76 -6.38 25.74
C GLU A 136 24.26 -6.82 24.35
N ASN A 137 25.04 -7.61 23.63
CA ASN A 137 24.85 -7.77 22.20
C ASN A 137 23.64 -8.61 21.80
N GLU A 138 23.24 -9.60 22.59
CA GLU A 138 22.13 -10.47 22.20
C GLU A 138 20.76 -9.90 22.57
N THR A 139 20.60 -9.42 23.79
CA THR A 139 19.34 -8.82 24.27
C THR A 139 18.96 -7.61 23.46
N ASN A 140 19.96 -6.79 23.14
CA ASN A 140 19.77 -5.53 22.40
C ASN A 140 19.41 -5.80 20.93
N ARG A 141 20.05 -6.80 20.31
CA ARG A 141 19.76 -7.23 18.94
C ARG A 141 18.33 -7.75 18.79
N ASN A 142 17.83 -8.48 19.79
CA ASN A 142 16.48 -9.03 19.76
C ASN A 142 15.40 -7.96 19.92
N VAL A 143 15.61 -7.00 20.83
CA VAL A 143 14.72 -5.82 20.97
C VAL A 143 14.67 -5.02 19.67
N TRP A 144 15.83 -4.81 19.04
CA TRP A 144 15.94 -4.11 17.77
C TRP A 144 15.20 -4.82 16.63
N ASN A 145 15.40 -6.14 16.50
CA ASN A 145 14.70 -6.93 15.48
C ASN A 145 13.17 -6.93 15.69
N THR A 146 12.72 -7.07 16.94
CA THR A 146 11.30 -7.03 17.33
C THR A 146 10.66 -5.70 16.97
N TYR A 147 11.37 -4.59 17.25
CA TYR A 147 10.92 -3.24 16.91
C TYR A 147 10.73 -3.09 15.39
N TRP A 148 11.74 -3.44 14.60
CA TRP A 148 11.65 -3.31 13.14
C TRP A 148 10.57 -4.20 12.52
N MET A 149 10.40 -5.41 13.00
CA MET A 149 9.33 -6.30 12.54
C MET A 149 7.95 -5.69 12.80
N SER A 150 7.74 -5.10 13.98
CA SER A 150 6.48 -4.44 14.34
C SER A 150 6.21 -3.20 13.49
N VAL A 151 7.24 -2.38 13.24
CA VAL A 151 7.14 -1.19 12.36
C VAL A 151 6.79 -1.59 10.93
N VAL A 152 7.44 -2.62 10.39
CA VAL A 152 7.15 -3.14 9.05
C VAL A 152 5.72 -3.70 9.00
N GLY A 153 5.28 -4.43 10.03
CA GLY A 153 3.91 -4.95 10.13
C GLY A 153 2.86 -3.83 10.12
N LEU A 154 3.08 -2.76 10.88
CA LEU A 154 2.21 -1.57 10.90
C LEU A 154 2.20 -0.85 9.55
N PHE A 155 3.37 -0.70 8.91
CA PHE A 155 3.50 -0.09 7.60
C PHE A 155 2.74 -0.86 6.52
N LEU A 156 2.83 -2.19 6.50
CA LEU A 156 2.05 -3.03 5.60
C LEU A 156 0.55 -2.87 5.81
N GLY A 157 0.12 -2.73 7.08
CA GLY A 157 -1.27 -2.41 7.42
C GLY A 157 -1.74 -1.08 6.85
N CYS A 158 -0.91 -0.03 6.92
CA CYS A 158 -1.22 1.27 6.33
C CYS A 158 -1.34 1.20 4.79
N ILE A 159 -0.45 0.46 4.13
CA ILE A 159 -0.54 0.24 2.68
C ILE A 159 -1.83 -0.52 2.32
N ALA A 160 -2.15 -1.58 3.06
CA ALA A 160 -3.37 -2.34 2.84
C ALA A 160 -4.63 -1.49 3.03
N ALA A 161 -4.66 -0.64 4.08
CA ALA A 161 -5.74 0.32 4.35
C ALA A 161 -5.86 1.37 3.23
N TYR A 162 -4.72 1.91 2.76
CA TYR A 162 -4.67 2.82 1.61
C TYR A 162 -5.25 2.19 0.35
N LEU A 163 -4.82 0.97 0.01
CA LEU A 163 -5.33 0.25 -1.16
C LEU A 163 -6.83 0.00 -1.03
N MET A 164 -7.30 -0.42 0.15
CA MET A 164 -8.71 -0.67 0.40
C MET A 164 -9.55 0.60 0.32
N ALA A 165 -9.06 1.74 0.82
CA ALA A 165 -9.71 3.04 0.68
C ALA A 165 -9.72 3.53 -0.79
N SER A 166 -8.66 3.19 -1.54
CA SER A 166 -8.53 3.51 -2.96
C SER A 166 -9.49 2.72 -3.85
N TYR A 167 -9.69 1.43 -3.54
CA TYR A 167 -10.63 0.56 -4.31
C TYR A 167 -12.10 0.83 -3.96
N GLY A 168 -12.37 1.40 -2.79
CA GLY A 168 -13.73 1.72 -2.33
C GLY A 168 -14.62 0.48 -2.18
N LYS A 169 -15.94 0.65 -2.44
CA LYS A 169 -16.93 -0.46 -2.35
C LYS A 169 -16.99 -1.33 -3.62
N ARG A 170 -16.40 -0.87 -4.72
CA ARG A 170 -16.52 -1.46 -6.08
C ARG A 170 -15.24 -2.10 -6.59
N GLY A 171 -14.26 -2.32 -5.73
CA GLY A 171 -13.01 -3.00 -6.09
C GLY A 171 -13.25 -4.41 -6.63
N ASP A 172 -12.35 -4.91 -7.49
CA ASP A 172 -12.41 -6.28 -7.99
C ASP A 172 -11.97 -7.29 -6.94
N ARG A 173 -12.44 -8.55 -7.05
CA ARG A 173 -12.08 -9.64 -6.15
C ARG A 173 -10.56 -9.79 -6.01
N LYS A 174 -9.81 -9.65 -7.13
CA LYS A 174 -8.33 -9.70 -7.14
C LYS A 174 -7.71 -8.57 -6.32
N GLN A 175 -8.33 -7.39 -6.30
CA GLN A 175 -7.87 -6.22 -5.54
C GLN A 175 -8.06 -6.42 -4.04
N TYR A 176 -9.23 -6.93 -3.61
CA TYR A 176 -9.44 -7.27 -2.19
C TYR A 176 -8.55 -8.41 -1.72
N MET A 177 -8.24 -9.40 -2.59
CA MET A 177 -7.30 -10.45 -2.27
C MET A 177 -5.89 -9.89 -1.98
N LYS A 178 -5.43 -8.88 -2.73
CA LYS A 178 -4.16 -8.21 -2.44
C LYS A 178 -4.16 -7.54 -1.06
N CYS A 179 -5.27 -6.88 -0.68
CA CYS A 179 -5.40 -6.29 0.66
C CYS A 179 -5.36 -7.35 1.75
N ILE A 180 -6.04 -8.49 1.56
CA ILE A 180 -6.04 -9.63 2.51
C ILE A 180 -4.64 -10.18 2.69
N LEU A 181 -3.92 -10.46 1.59
CA LEU A 181 -2.57 -11.00 1.63
C LEU A 181 -1.60 -10.03 2.33
N LEU A 182 -1.70 -8.74 2.03
CA LEU A 182 -0.84 -7.72 2.62
C LEU A 182 -1.10 -7.56 4.13
N SER A 183 -2.39 -7.53 4.55
CA SER A 183 -2.76 -7.49 5.97
C SER A 183 -2.39 -8.75 6.72
N ALA A 184 -2.53 -9.92 6.09
CA ALA A 184 -2.11 -11.19 6.69
C ALA A 184 -0.58 -11.22 6.91
N ALA A 185 0.20 -10.78 5.93
CA ALA A 185 1.64 -10.63 6.05
C ALA A 185 2.02 -9.65 7.17
N GLY A 186 1.32 -8.51 7.28
CA GLY A 186 1.51 -7.54 8.36
C GLY A 186 1.21 -8.13 9.75
N LEU A 187 0.14 -8.93 9.87
CA LEU A 187 -0.18 -9.65 11.12
C LEU A 187 0.91 -10.66 11.48
N ILE A 188 1.33 -11.50 10.54
CA ILE A 188 2.38 -12.51 10.76
C ILE A 188 3.65 -11.81 11.25
N LEU A 189 4.11 -10.75 10.58
CA LEU A 189 5.29 -10.00 10.98
C LEU A 189 5.15 -9.39 12.38
N SER A 190 3.95 -8.93 12.76
CA SER A 190 3.70 -8.40 14.09
C SER A 190 3.69 -9.47 15.19
N PHE A 191 3.40 -10.75 14.85
CA PHE A 191 3.34 -11.85 15.81
C PHE A 191 4.64 -12.67 15.89
N ILE A 192 5.48 -12.68 14.83
CA ILE A 192 6.74 -13.44 14.84
C ILE A 192 7.60 -13.20 16.10
N PRO A 193 7.76 -11.94 16.59
CA PRO A 193 8.57 -11.68 17.79
C PRO A 193 8.10 -12.41 19.05
N PHE A 194 6.80 -12.75 19.14
CA PHE A 194 6.26 -13.48 20.29
C PHE A 194 6.59 -14.98 20.28
N PHE A 195 6.99 -15.51 19.13
CA PHE A 195 7.31 -16.94 18.96
C PHE A 195 8.81 -17.23 18.93
N ILE A 196 9.65 -16.20 18.94
CA ILE A 196 11.12 -16.39 19.06
C ILE A 196 11.43 -16.64 20.52
N PRO A 197 11.87 -17.85 20.94
CA PRO A 197 12.15 -18.16 22.32
C PRO A 197 13.47 -17.52 22.73
N ASP A 198 13.41 -16.31 23.23
CA ASP A 198 14.53 -15.72 23.98
C ASP A 198 14.42 -16.21 25.42
N GLY A 199 15.41 -16.95 25.91
CA GLY A 199 15.45 -17.63 27.19
C GLY A 199 15.37 -16.73 28.44
N HIS A 200 14.80 -15.51 28.35
CA HIS A 200 14.69 -14.57 29.46
C HIS A 200 13.28 -14.00 29.59
N VAL A 201 12.53 -14.59 30.52
CA VAL A 201 11.18 -14.18 30.95
C VAL A 201 11.10 -12.70 31.44
N VAL A 202 12.23 -12.07 31.72
CA VAL A 202 12.32 -10.69 32.28
C VAL A 202 12.02 -9.61 31.25
N GLN A 203 12.03 -9.89 29.96
CA GLN A 203 11.76 -8.90 28.92
C GLN A 203 10.29 -8.55 28.70
N TRP A 204 9.36 -9.32 29.27
CA TRP A 204 7.92 -9.05 29.13
C TRP A 204 7.50 -7.70 29.73
N SER A 205 8.13 -7.26 30.82
CA SER A 205 7.71 -6.04 31.51
C SER A 205 8.20 -4.74 30.86
N PHE A 206 9.39 -4.75 30.21
CA PHE A 206 9.92 -3.56 29.55
C PHE A 206 9.57 -3.55 28.04
N GLY A 207 9.55 -4.71 27.39
CA GLY A 207 9.13 -4.88 26.00
C GLY A 207 7.66 -4.58 25.77
N VAL A 208 6.77 -4.89 26.74
CA VAL A 208 5.34 -4.58 26.66
C VAL A 208 5.07 -3.08 26.63
N GLY A 209 5.87 -2.24 27.33
CA GLY A 209 5.70 -0.79 27.27
C GLY A 209 5.98 -0.21 25.87
N MET A 210 7.14 -0.51 25.30
CA MET A 210 7.59 0.11 24.06
C MET A 210 7.10 -0.65 22.81
N THR A 211 7.12 -1.98 22.84
CA THR A 211 6.58 -2.81 21.76
C THR A 211 5.06 -2.82 21.74
N GLY A 212 4.39 -2.70 22.89
CA GLY A 212 2.94 -2.58 22.98
C GLY A 212 2.40 -1.35 22.25
N ILE A 213 3.11 -0.24 22.28
CA ILE A 213 2.72 1.00 21.58
C ILE A 213 2.77 0.83 20.05
N THR A 214 3.66 0.00 19.52
CA THR A 214 3.79 -0.22 18.07
C THR A 214 3.07 -1.47 17.58
N VAL A 215 3.05 -2.54 18.36
CA VAL A 215 2.43 -3.84 17.99
C VAL A 215 0.92 -3.74 18.01
N ALA A 216 0.32 -3.20 19.08
CA ALA A 216 -1.14 -3.17 19.22
C ALA A 216 -1.84 -2.39 18.09
N PRO A 217 -1.43 -1.16 17.73
CA PRO A 217 -2.02 -0.46 16.59
C PRO A 217 -1.83 -1.21 15.27
N GLY A 218 -0.67 -1.84 15.07
CA GLY A 218 -0.38 -2.64 13.87
C GLY A 218 -1.30 -3.85 13.75
N VAL A 219 -1.49 -4.59 14.81
CA VAL A 219 -2.38 -5.76 14.85
C VAL A 219 -3.83 -5.33 14.64
N ILE A 220 -4.30 -4.30 15.34
CA ILE A 220 -5.68 -3.80 15.20
C ILE A 220 -5.95 -3.33 13.77
N LEU A 221 -5.06 -2.51 13.21
CA LEU A 221 -5.21 -1.99 11.84
C LEU A 221 -5.26 -3.13 10.81
N ASN A 222 -4.32 -4.06 10.87
CA ASN A 222 -4.26 -5.19 9.95
C ASN A 222 -5.49 -6.08 10.08
N LEU A 223 -5.97 -6.35 11.30
CA LEU A 223 -7.15 -7.17 11.56
C LEU A 223 -8.42 -6.49 11.02
N VAL A 224 -8.59 -5.19 11.25
CA VAL A 224 -9.73 -4.42 10.72
C VAL A 224 -9.72 -4.44 9.19
N VAL A 225 -8.56 -4.19 8.55
CA VAL A 225 -8.45 -4.21 7.09
C VAL A 225 -8.75 -5.61 6.54
N LEU A 226 -8.22 -6.66 7.16
CA LEU A 226 -8.45 -8.05 6.76
C LEU A 226 -9.93 -8.42 6.82
N VAL A 227 -10.59 -8.14 7.94
CA VAL A 227 -12.02 -8.42 8.13
C VAL A 227 -12.86 -7.64 7.11
N MET A 228 -12.60 -6.35 6.95
CA MET A 228 -13.34 -5.53 6.01
C MET A 228 -13.13 -5.95 4.54
N ALA A 229 -11.91 -6.31 4.16
CA ALA A 229 -11.61 -6.81 2.82
C ALA A 229 -12.30 -8.16 2.56
N TRP A 230 -12.33 -9.04 3.56
CA TRP A 230 -13.01 -10.32 3.48
C TRP A 230 -14.53 -10.19 3.35
N ILE A 231 -15.17 -9.30 4.14
CA ILE A 231 -16.61 -9.02 4.04
C ILE A 231 -16.96 -8.49 2.63
N ARG A 232 -16.17 -7.55 2.11
CA ARG A 232 -16.38 -6.98 0.77
C ARG A 232 -16.20 -8.03 -0.33
N MET A 233 -15.22 -8.89 -0.19
CA MET A 233 -15.00 -10.01 -1.13
C MET A 233 -16.14 -11.01 -1.12
N ARG A 234 -16.69 -11.34 0.08
CA ARG A 234 -17.86 -12.25 0.19
C ARG A 234 -19.11 -11.64 -0.42
N LYS A 235 -19.38 -10.36 -0.16
CA LYS A 235 -20.56 -9.67 -0.71
C LYS A 235 -20.54 -9.73 -2.24
N LYS A 236 -19.38 -9.48 -2.85
CA LYS A 236 -19.24 -9.52 -4.31
C LYS A 236 -19.45 -10.92 -4.91
N ARG A 237 -19.08 -11.97 -4.17
CA ARG A 237 -19.36 -13.36 -4.58
C ARG A 237 -20.85 -13.67 -4.64
N GLY A 238 -21.64 -13.05 -3.76
CA GLY A 238 -23.10 -13.19 -3.76
C GLY A 238 -23.76 -12.46 -4.93
N ASP A 239 -23.20 -11.32 -5.34
CA ASP A 239 -23.71 -10.53 -6.47
C ASP A 239 -23.36 -11.15 -7.84
N ASP A 240 -22.26 -11.90 -7.94
CA ASP A 240 -21.85 -12.60 -9.16
C ASP A 240 -22.65 -13.91 -9.43
N ILE A 241 -23.42 -14.39 -8.44
CA ILE A 241 -24.21 -15.64 -8.52
C ILE A 241 -25.70 -15.35 -8.80
N ARG A 242 -26.14 -14.09 -8.70
CA ARG A 242 -27.48 -13.62 -9.07
C ARG A 242 -27.47 -12.99 -10.44
#